data_ffae497f5f97f9cd338557f3b77268d9
#
_entry.id   ffae497f5f97f9cd338557f3b77268d9
#
_cell.length_a   1.000
_cell.length_b   1.000
_cell.length_c   1.000
_cell.angle_alpha   90.00
_cell.angle_beta   90.00
_cell.angle_gamma   90.00
#
_symmetry.space_group_name_H-M   'P 1'
#
loop_
_entity.id
_entity.type
_entity.pdbx_description
1 polymer ?
#
loop_
_entity_poly.entity_id
_entity_poly.type
_entity_poly.pdbx_seq_one_letter_code
_entity_poly.pdbx_strand_id
1 'polypeptide(L)'
;MHDQIPETNVVALVKKSAPAGPLRVDFSKIRRDGFQIIRGFGTDLVHLEYELSSISGGKLFYSDRIGSFVHQFRVLPYSENLSEQPTCGGYHTDFMFQARPPEFVALLCLHPDPRHPLFGRNQVVPLHAFVERLNTIFGVSETDLMTIGVDYTFTGKLPISVPILNQLDGKSILKLHTTLMADGKLSAFDNLPLKAAIEAVCGEIAENLVLDRGDLLIISNHSALHRRSECTLTFDSTCNSFRSREMATIRFDL
;
A
#
# COMPACT_ATOMS: atom_id res chain seq x y z
N MET A 1 -36.29 3.48 54.02
CA MET A 1 -36.75 3.72 52.65
C MET A 1 -35.52 3.59 51.75
N HIS A 2 -35.39 2.46 51.06
CA HIS A 2 -34.33 2.20 50.09
C HIS A 2 -34.93 2.41 48.70
N ASP A 3 -34.53 3.48 48.05
CA ASP A 3 -34.87 3.70 46.65
C ASP A 3 -33.94 2.85 45.79
N GLN A 4 -34.50 1.85 45.13
CA GLN A 4 -33.84 1.05 44.09
C GLN A 4 -33.89 1.84 42.80
N ILE A 5 -32.69 2.12 42.21
CA ILE A 5 -32.52 2.64 40.85
C ILE A 5 -32.65 1.45 39.89
N PRO A 6 -33.53 1.49 38.89
CA PRO A 6 -33.60 0.41 37.91
C PRO A 6 -32.40 0.49 36.93
N GLU A 7 -31.63 -0.58 36.89
CA GLU A 7 -30.63 -0.79 35.85
C GLU A 7 -31.32 -0.97 34.47
N THR A 8 -31.28 0.05 33.66
CA THR A 8 -31.68 -0.06 32.24
C THR A 8 -30.51 -0.62 31.45
N ASN A 9 -30.52 -1.94 31.28
CA ASN A 9 -29.65 -2.63 30.31
C ASN A 9 -30.04 -2.23 28.89
N VAL A 10 -29.41 -1.17 28.35
CA VAL A 10 -29.44 -0.87 26.92
C VAL A 10 -28.39 -1.75 26.26
N VAL A 11 -28.77 -2.96 25.91
CA VAL A 11 -28.02 -3.78 24.94
C VAL A 11 -28.20 -3.14 23.57
N ALA A 12 -27.23 -2.31 23.16
CA ALA A 12 -27.17 -1.82 21.81
C ALA A 12 -26.97 -3.03 20.88
N LEU A 13 -28.04 -3.43 20.20
CA LEU A 13 -28.00 -4.37 19.10
C LEU A 13 -27.09 -3.79 18.01
N VAL A 14 -25.81 -4.16 18.03
CA VAL A 14 -24.93 -3.99 16.89
C VAL A 14 -25.55 -4.82 15.77
N LYS A 15 -26.22 -4.16 14.82
CA LYS A 15 -26.64 -4.81 13.59
C LYS A 15 -25.36 -5.37 12.94
N LYS A 16 -25.10 -6.66 13.10
CA LYS A 16 -24.18 -7.40 12.25
C LYS A 16 -24.68 -7.23 10.82
N SER A 17 -23.99 -6.44 10.02
CA SER A 17 -24.19 -6.47 8.58
C SER A 17 -24.05 -7.93 8.16
N ALA A 18 -25.03 -8.45 7.42
CA ALA A 18 -24.92 -9.79 6.85
C ALA A 18 -23.58 -9.90 6.11
N PRO A 19 -22.86 -11.02 6.21
CA PRO A 19 -21.62 -11.19 5.49
C PRO A 19 -21.89 -10.96 4.01
N ALA A 20 -21.12 -10.07 3.39
CA ALA A 20 -21.08 -9.93 1.95
C ALA A 20 -20.81 -11.33 1.38
N GLY A 21 -21.41 -11.65 0.21
CA GLY A 21 -21.13 -12.93 -0.46
C GLY A 21 -19.62 -13.12 -0.67
N PRO A 22 -19.16 -14.28 -1.15
CA PRO A 22 -17.75 -14.60 -1.27
C PRO A 22 -17.00 -13.49 -2.02
N LEU A 23 -15.80 -13.18 -1.55
CA LEU A 23 -14.94 -12.15 -2.13
C LEU A 23 -14.69 -12.42 -3.62
N ARG A 24 -15.10 -11.50 -4.48
CA ARG A 24 -14.91 -11.61 -5.93
C ARG A 24 -13.75 -10.71 -6.37
N VAL A 25 -12.65 -11.34 -6.78
CA VAL A 25 -11.43 -10.68 -7.23
C VAL A 25 -11.12 -11.10 -8.66
N ASP A 26 -10.93 -10.13 -9.55
CA ASP A 26 -10.42 -10.37 -10.90
C ASP A 26 -8.91 -10.12 -10.93
N PHE A 27 -8.13 -11.17 -10.66
CA PHE A 27 -6.68 -11.09 -10.64
C PHE A 27 -6.07 -10.78 -12.00
N SER A 28 -6.72 -11.15 -13.10
CA SER A 28 -6.27 -10.79 -14.45
C SER A 28 -6.37 -9.29 -14.68
N LYS A 29 -7.46 -8.70 -14.22
CA LYS A 29 -7.65 -7.24 -14.23
C LYS A 29 -6.61 -6.54 -13.34
N ILE A 30 -6.39 -7.03 -12.11
CA ILE A 30 -5.43 -6.43 -11.19
C ILE A 30 -4.01 -6.48 -11.76
N ARG A 31 -3.58 -7.58 -12.39
CA ARG A 31 -2.27 -7.67 -13.03
C ARG A 31 -2.10 -6.70 -14.20
N ARG A 32 -3.18 -6.42 -14.93
CA ARG A 32 -3.17 -5.49 -16.06
C ARG A 32 -3.26 -4.03 -15.61
N ASP A 33 -4.27 -3.71 -14.78
CA ASP A 33 -4.63 -2.34 -14.41
C ASP A 33 -3.94 -1.88 -13.12
N GLY A 34 -3.24 -2.79 -12.43
CA GLY A 34 -2.49 -2.53 -11.20
C GLY A 34 -3.29 -2.74 -9.92
N PHE A 35 -4.64 -2.63 -9.94
CA PHE A 35 -5.45 -2.73 -8.73
C PHE A 35 -6.93 -3.06 -8.98
N GLN A 36 -7.62 -3.38 -7.86
CA GLN A 36 -9.09 -3.44 -7.79
C GLN A 36 -9.56 -2.93 -6.43
N ILE A 37 -10.65 -2.16 -6.40
CA ILE A 37 -11.33 -1.77 -5.16
C ILE A 37 -12.60 -2.59 -5.01
N ILE A 38 -12.77 -3.18 -3.82
CA ILE A 38 -14.00 -3.86 -3.39
C ILE A 38 -14.67 -2.95 -2.37
N ARG A 39 -15.78 -2.34 -2.78
CA ARG A 39 -16.51 -1.39 -1.95
C ARG A 39 -17.34 -2.11 -0.87
N GLY A 40 -17.31 -1.56 0.35
CA GLY A 40 -18.16 -2.04 1.44
C GLY A 40 -17.85 -3.45 1.92
N PHE A 41 -16.61 -3.91 1.78
CA PHE A 41 -16.15 -5.22 2.27
C PHE A 41 -16.41 -5.38 3.78
N GLY A 42 -16.29 -4.31 4.55
CA GLY A 42 -16.42 -4.31 6.01
C GLY A 42 -15.08 -4.11 6.70
N THR A 43 -15.09 -4.09 8.04
CA THR A 43 -13.88 -3.82 8.86
C THR A 43 -13.47 -4.98 9.75
N ASP A 44 -14.04 -6.17 9.54
CA ASP A 44 -13.70 -7.36 10.30
C ASP A 44 -12.39 -7.97 9.78
N LEU A 45 -11.36 -7.97 10.61
CA LEU A 45 -10.02 -8.45 10.24
C LEU A 45 -9.94 -9.97 10.17
N VAL A 46 -10.75 -10.69 10.95
CA VAL A 46 -10.83 -12.15 10.89
C VAL A 46 -11.47 -12.55 9.56
N HIS A 47 -12.52 -11.84 9.15
CA HIS A 47 -13.14 -12.05 7.84
C HIS A 47 -12.17 -11.72 6.70
N LEU A 48 -11.40 -10.62 6.79
CA LEU A 48 -10.38 -10.26 5.81
C LEU A 48 -9.34 -11.38 5.63
N GLU A 49 -8.77 -11.86 6.74
CA GLU A 49 -7.76 -12.93 6.73
C GLU A 49 -8.34 -14.22 6.15
N TYR A 50 -9.54 -14.60 6.54
CA TYR A 50 -10.25 -15.77 6.04
C TYR A 50 -10.47 -15.72 4.52
N GLU A 51 -11.03 -14.63 4.01
CA GLU A 51 -11.32 -14.46 2.57
C GLU A 51 -10.04 -14.46 1.74
N LEU A 52 -9.00 -13.72 2.18
CA LEU A 52 -7.72 -13.69 1.47
C LEU A 52 -6.98 -15.02 1.54
N SER A 53 -7.04 -15.72 2.66
CA SER A 53 -6.50 -17.08 2.80
C SER A 53 -7.22 -18.06 1.86
N SER A 54 -8.53 -17.95 1.75
CA SER A 54 -9.34 -18.80 0.88
C SER A 54 -8.97 -18.63 -0.60
N ILE A 55 -8.91 -17.38 -1.09
CA ILE A 55 -8.62 -17.11 -2.51
C ILE A 55 -7.15 -17.33 -2.89
N SER A 56 -6.22 -17.26 -1.92
CA SER A 56 -4.78 -17.49 -2.11
C SER A 56 -4.35 -18.94 -1.89
N GLY A 57 -5.28 -19.82 -1.51
CA GLY A 57 -4.93 -21.19 -1.09
C GLY A 57 -4.02 -21.23 0.14
N GLY A 58 -4.16 -20.27 1.05
CA GLY A 58 -3.39 -20.16 2.29
C GLY A 58 -2.01 -19.51 2.14
N LYS A 59 -1.66 -18.96 0.97
CA LYS A 59 -0.34 -18.33 0.72
C LYS A 59 -0.27 -16.90 1.22
N LEU A 60 -0.52 -16.67 2.50
CA LEU A 60 -0.37 -15.37 3.15
C LEU A 60 1.06 -15.19 3.65
N PHE A 61 1.56 -13.95 3.58
CA PHE A 61 2.88 -13.59 4.11
C PHE A 61 2.79 -13.26 5.60
N TYR A 62 3.45 -14.09 6.41
CA TYR A 62 3.58 -13.85 7.85
C TYR A 62 4.67 -12.82 8.12
N SER A 63 4.40 -11.90 9.02
CA SER A 63 5.39 -10.91 9.48
C SER A 63 5.91 -11.29 10.86
N ASP A 64 7.14 -11.79 10.95
CA ASP A 64 7.81 -12.12 12.22
C ASP A 64 7.89 -10.90 13.15
N ARG A 65 8.07 -9.69 12.59
CA ARG A 65 8.14 -8.45 13.37
C ARG A 65 6.86 -8.15 14.11
N ILE A 66 5.71 -8.54 13.56
CA ILE A 66 4.37 -8.21 14.07
C ILE A 66 3.74 -9.43 14.74
N GLY A 67 4.20 -10.64 14.40
CA GLY A 67 3.62 -11.90 14.86
C GLY A 67 2.24 -12.20 14.25
N SER A 68 1.96 -11.71 13.02
CA SER A 68 0.66 -11.84 12.37
C SER A 68 0.75 -11.77 10.86
N PHE A 69 -0.27 -12.29 10.15
CA PHE A 69 -0.51 -12.03 8.73
C PHE A 69 -1.12 -10.65 8.50
N VAL A 70 -1.92 -10.15 9.46
CA VAL A 70 -2.59 -8.85 9.41
C VAL A 70 -1.74 -7.80 10.09
N HIS A 71 -1.31 -6.79 9.34
CA HIS A 71 -0.61 -5.63 9.87
C HIS A 71 -1.56 -4.42 9.92
N GLN A 72 -1.96 -4.02 11.12
CA GLN A 72 -2.67 -2.76 11.32
C GLN A 72 -1.67 -1.62 11.54
N PHE A 73 -1.94 -0.49 10.93
CA PHE A 73 -1.16 0.72 11.14
C PHE A 73 -2.03 1.97 11.02
N ARG A 74 -1.65 3.00 11.74
CA ARG A 74 -2.30 4.31 11.71
C ARG A 74 -1.25 5.40 11.60
N VAL A 75 -1.66 6.55 11.09
CA VAL A 75 -0.76 7.70 11.01
C VAL A 75 -0.57 8.28 12.41
N LEU A 76 0.68 8.53 12.78
CA LEU A 76 1.12 9.04 14.07
C LEU A 76 1.95 10.31 13.87
N PRO A 77 1.91 11.29 14.79
CA PRO A 77 2.66 12.54 14.63
C PRO A 77 4.18 12.36 14.67
N TYR A 78 4.67 11.31 15.32
CA TYR A 78 6.10 11.07 15.56
C TYR A 78 6.46 9.59 15.34
N SER A 79 6.23 9.05 14.14
CA SER A 79 6.63 7.68 13.83
C SER A 79 7.87 7.67 12.95
N GLU A 80 8.78 6.72 13.21
CA GLU A 80 9.92 6.42 12.35
C GLU A 80 9.50 5.50 11.17
N ASN A 81 8.35 4.83 11.28
CA ASN A 81 7.83 3.97 10.23
C ASN A 81 7.22 4.80 9.11
N LEU A 82 7.69 4.62 7.88
CA LEU A 82 7.22 5.37 6.71
C LEU A 82 5.70 5.27 6.49
N SER A 83 5.10 4.10 6.76
CA SER A 83 3.66 3.88 6.63
C SER A 83 2.81 4.66 7.64
N GLU A 84 3.42 5.09 8.76
CA GLU A 84 2.75 5.76 9.87
C GLU A 84 3.02 7.27 9.91
N GLN A 85 3.92 7.79 9.07
CA GLN A 85 4.21 9.22 8.99
C GLN A 85 3.07 9.99 8.32
N PRO A 86 2.79 11.25 8.69
CA PRO A 86 1.77 12.07 8.04
C PRO A 86 2.15 12.53 6.64
N THR A 87 3.44 12.56 6.32
CA THR A 87 3.96 13.00 5.01
C THR A 87 3.60 12.03 3.90
N CYS A 88 3.63 12.52 2.66
CA CYS A 88 3.47 11.67 1.49
C CYS A 88 4.56 10.60 1.44
N GLY A 89 4.20 9.35 1.26
CA GLY A 89 5.13 8.26 1.00
C GLY A 89 5.71 8.34 -0.41
N GLY A 90 6.89 7.76 -0.65
CA GLY A 90 7.42 7.56 -1.99
C GLY A 90 6.68 6.43 -2.73
N TYR A 91 6.76 6.44 -4.06
CA TYR A 91 6.26 5.32 -4.86
C TYR A 91 7.11 4.07 -4.62
N HIS A 92 6.45 2.94 -4.38
CA HIS A 92 7.15 1.71 -4.02
C HIS A 92 6.35 0.45 -4.36
N THR A 93 7.07 -0.67 -4.29
CA THR A 93 6.51 -2.01 -4.13
C THR A 93 6.93 -2.56 -2.76
N ASP A 94 6.05 -3.34 -2.15
CA ASP A 94 6.31 -3.95 -0.85
C ASP A 94 7.37 -5.06 -0.95
N PHE A 95 8.25 -5.15 0.05
CA PHE A 95 9.27 -6.19 0.16
C PHE A 95 10.19 -6.32 -1.06
N MET A 96 10.49 -5.24 -1.75
CA MET A 96 11.28 -5.22 -2.99
C MET A 96 12.67 -5.88 -2.87
N PHE A 97 13.22 -5.99 -1.65
CA PHE A 97 14.54 -6.62 -1.41
C PHE A 97 14.47 -8.13 -1.23
N GLN A 98 13.30 -8.71 -1.12
CA GLN A 98 13.16 -10.16 -1.11
C GLN A 98 13.40 -10.73 -2.51
N ALA A 99 13.97 -11.94 -2.56
CA ALA A 99 14.12 -12.67 -3.82
C ALA A 99 12.75 -12.90 -4.48
N ARG A 100 11.75 -13.23 -3.66
CA ARG A 100 10.35 -13.38 -4.06
C ARG A 100 9.48 -12.44 -3.20
N PRO A 101 9.24 -11.20 -3.66
CA PRO A 101 8.28 -10.33 -2.99
C PRO A 101 6.85 -10.85 -3.20
N PRO A 102 5.91 -10.54 -2.31
CA PRO A 102 4.50 -10.93 -2.46
C PRO A 102 3.92 -10.42 -3.78
N GLU A 103 3.08 -11.21 -4.43
CA GLU A 103 2.44 -10.83 -5.70
C GLU A 103 1.37 -9.74 -5.48
N PHE A 104 0.64 -9.81 -4.36
CA PHE A 104 -0.45 -8.89 -4.05
C PHE A 104 -0.33 -8.27 -2.66
N VAL A 105 -0.82 -7.03 -2.57
CA VAL A 105 -1.00 -6.30 -1.31
C VAL A 105 -2.48 -5.93 -1.19
N ALA A 106 -3.11 -6.35 -0.12
CA ALA A 106 -4.48 -5.96 0.24
C ALA A 106 -4.43 -4.88 1.33
N LEU A 107 -5.18 -3.80 1.15
CA LEU A 107 -5.28 -2.65 2.05
C LEU A 107 -6.74 -2.41 2.41
N LEU A 108 -7.13 -2.71 3.64
CA LEU A 108 -8.47 -2.46 4.17
C LEU A 108 -8.51 -1.11 4.89
N CYS A 109 -9.45 -0.25 4.52
CA CYS A 109 -9.66 1.03 5.18
C CYS A 109 -10.49 0.84 6.46
N LEU A 110 -9.84 0.94 7.63
CA LEU A 110 -10.52 0.87 8.93
C LEU A 110 -11.11 2.22 9.32
N HIS A 111 -10.30 3.27 9.15
CA HIS A 111 -10.71 4.66 9.33
C HIS A 111 -10.08 5.52 8.22
N PRO A 112 -10.89 6.22 7.40
CA PRO A 112 -10.35 7.17 6.43
C PRO A 112 -9.69 8.36 7.13
N ASP A 113 -8.94 9.15 6.37
CA ASP A 113 -8.31 10.38 6.87
C ASP A 113 -9.38 11.35 7.45
N PRO A 114 -9.10 12.10 8.54
CA PRO A 114 -10.04 13.09 9.09
C PRO A 114 -10.51 14.14 8.08
N ARG A 115 -9.72 14.44 7.06
CA ARG A 115 -10.07 15.35 5.96
C ARG A 115 -10.34 14.62 4.64
N HIS A 116 -10.82 13.37 4.74
CA HIS A 116 -11.30 12.62 3.59
C HIS A 116 -12.37 13.41 2.80
N PRO A 117 -12.39 13.39 1.45
CA PRO A 117 -11.53 12.63 0.54
C PRO A 117 -10.29 13.38 0.07
N LEU A 118 -9.94 14.52 0.63
CA LEU A 118 -8.85 15.38 0.16
C LEU A 118 -7.47 14.83 0.51
N PHE A 119 -7.36 14.18 1.67
CA PHE A 119 -6.12 13.61 2.21
C PHE A 119 -6.21 12.09 2.37
N GLY A 120 -5.06 11.44 2.58
CA GLY A 120 -4.97 10.01 2.82
C GLY A 120 -5.35 9.13 1.63
N ARG A 121 -5.30 9.65 0.39
CA ARG A 121 -5.56 8.89 -0.83
C ARG A 121 -4.49 7.84 -1.06
N ASN A 122 -4.86 6.73 -1.67
CA ASN A 122 -3.89 5.82 -2.28
C ASN A 122 -3.66 6.25 -3.72
N GLN A 123 -2.43 6.11 -4.19
CA GLN A 123 -2.06 6.38 -5.57
C GLN A 123 -1.43 5.13 -6.15
N VAL A 124 -1.86 4.73 -7.34
CA VAL A 124 -1.37 3.53 -8.02
C VAL A 124 -0.95 3.88 -9.44
N VAL A 125 0.17 3.35 -9.86
CA VAL A 125 0.75 3.52 -11.20
C VAL A 125 0.99 2.15 -11.80
N PRO A 126 0.24 1.73 -12.83
CA PRO A 126 0.46 0.45 -13.51
C PRO A 126 1.83 0.43 -14.22
N LEU A 127 2.49 -0.74 -14.21
CA LEU A 127 3.82 -0.94 -14.82
C LEU A 127 3.89 -0.48 -16.28
N HIS A 128 2.91 -0.87 -17.10
CA HIS A 128 2.92 -0.52 -18.52
C HIS A 128 2.89 1.00 -18.73
N ALA A 129 2.05 1.73 -18.00
CA ALA A 129 1.95 3.17 -18.09
C ALA A 129 3.22 3.86 -17.58
N PHE A 130 3.83 3.32 -16.53
CA PHE A 130 5.11 3.79 -15.99
C PHE A 130 6.25 3.67 -17.01
N VAL A 131 6.41 2.49 -17.62
CA VAL A 131 7.47 2.24 -18.63
C VAL A 131 7.25 3.09 -19.88
N GLU A 132 6.01 3.13 -20.40
CA GLU A 132 5.66 3.93 -21.57
C GLU A 132 5.98 5.41 -21.35
N ARG A 133 5.61 5.95 -20.17
CA ARG A 133 5.81 7.37 -19.89
C ARG A 133 7.28 7.73 -19.67
N LEU A 134 8.04 6.88 -18.97
CA LEU A 134 9.51 7.06 -18.84
C LEU A 134 10.20 7.02 -20.19
N ASN A 135 9.81 6.09 -21.05
CA ASN A 135 10.36 6.01 -22.41
C ASN A 135 10.03 7.27 -23.23
N THR A 136 8.78 7.71 -23.19
CA THR A 136 8.32 8.89 -23.97
C THR A 136 9.03 10.17 -23.57
N ILE A 137 9.25 10.41 -22.26
CA ILE A 137 9.83 11.67 -21.78
C ILE A 137 11.35 11.63 -21.78
N PHE A 138 11.95 10.50 -21.39
CA PHE A 138 13.37 10.41 -21.08
C PHE A 138 14.12 9.39 -21.95
N GLY A 139 13.44 8.67 -22.85
CA GLY A 139 14.04 7.61 -23.67
C GLY A 139 14.45 6.37 -22.87
N VAL A 140 13.97 6.21 -21.63
CA VAL A 140 14.32 5.06 -20.77
C VAL A 140 13.46 3.86 -21.15
N SER A 141 14.09 2.83 -21.69
CA SER A 141 13.42 1.60 -22.13
C SER A 141 13.22 0.59 -20.98
N GLU A 142 12.36 -0.40 -21.20
CA GLU A 142 12.21 -1.53 -20.27
C GLU A 142 13.53 -2.28 -20.07
N THR A 143 14.33 -2.44 -21.13
CA THR A 143 15.66 -3.07 -21.06
C THR A 143 16.61 -2.29 -20.16
N ASP A 144 16.56 -0.96 -20.22
CA ASP A 144 17.37 -0.11 -19.34
C ASP A 144 16.98 -0.31 -17.88
N LEU A 145 15.69 -0.38 -17.59
CA LEU A 145 15.19 -0.61 -16.23
C LEU A 145 15.53 -2.01 -15.67
N MET A 146 15.78 -2.98 -16.55
CA MET A 146 16.23 -4.33 -16.19
C MET A 146 17.75 -4.43 -15.97
N THR A 147 18.53 -3.54 -16.56
CA THR A 147 19.99 -3.64 -16.56
C THR A 147 20.66 -2.65 -15.62
N ILE A 148 20.03 -1.50 -15.40
CA ILE A 148 20.59 -0.44 -14.58
C ILE A 148 20.27 -0.67 -13.11
N GLY A 149 21.31 -0.95 -12.32
CA GLY A 149 21.20 -1.04 -10.86
C GLY A 149 20.95 0.33 -10.26
N VAL A 150 19.98 0.39 -9.36
CA VAL A 150 19.69 1.58 -8.54
C VAL A 150 20.11 1.30 -7.12
N ASP A 151 20.86 2.21 -6.55
CA ASP A 151 21.34 2.08 -5.18
C ASP A 151 20.26 2.51 -4.18
N TYR A 152 20.07 1.69 -3.17
CA TYR A 152 19.14 1.93 -2.06
C TYR A 152 19.92 1.99 -0.75
N THR A 153 19.62 3.00 0.05
CA THR A 153 20.24 3.19 1.35
C THR A 153 19.27 2.92 2.49
N PHE A 154 19.75 2.21 3.50
CA PHE A 154 19.01 1.93 4.74
C PHE A 154 19.85 2.36 5.93
N THR A 155 19.20 2.88 6.94
CA THR A 155 19.86 3.21 8.20
C THR A 155 20.58 1.99 8.77
N GLY A 156 21.89 2.08 8.91
CA GLY A 156 22.71 1.02 9.51
C GLY A 156 22.99 -0.21 8.65
N LYS A 157 22.71 -0.15 7.32
CA LYS A 157 23.01 -1.22 6.36
C LYS A 157 23.89 -0.71 5.22
N LEU A 158 24.63 -1.62 4.59
CA LEU A 158 25.34 -1.31 3.34
C LEU A 158 24.33 -1.03 2.22
N PRO A 159 24.66 -0.12 1.28
CA PRO A 159 23.85 0.11 0.09
C PRO A 159 23.63 -1.19 -0.69
N ILE A 160 22.45 -1.35 -1.23
CA ILE A 160 22.09 -2.49 -2.09
C ILE A 160 21.74 -1.93 -3.46
N SER A 161 22.35 -2.46 -4.52
CA SER A 161 22.03 -2.09 -5.90
C SER A 161 21.08 -3.12 -6.50
N VAL A 162 19.91 -2.67 -6.97
CA VAL A 162 18.88 -3.54 -7.56
C VAL A 162 18.30 -2.88 -8.80
N PRO A 163 18.13 -3.60 -9.92
CA PRO A 163 17.40 -3.08 -11.07
C PRO A 163 15.94 -2.77 -10.70
N ILE A 164 15.36 -1.76 -11.36
CA ILE A 164 13.95 -1.38 -11.16
C ILE A 164 13.00 -2.48 -11.63
N LEU A 165 13.36 -3.12 -12.76
CA LEU A 165 12.66 -4.30 -13.27
C LEU A 165 13.52 -5.54 -13.09
N ASN A 166 12.90 -6.62 -12.66
CA ASN A 166 13.54 -7.91 -12.46
C ASN A 166 12.69 -9.01 -13.14
N GLN A 167 13.28 -10.17 -13.36
CA GLN A 167 12.59 -11.34 -13.85
C GLN A 167 12.27 -12.30 -12.69
N LEU A 168 11.01 -12.69 -12.58
CA LEU A 168 10.56 -13.72 -11.66
C LEU A 168 9.63 -14.68 -12.40
N ASP A 169 10.03 -15.96 -12.49
CA ASP A 169 9.28 -17.01 -13.20
C ASP A 169 8.87 -16.60 -14.64
N GLY A 170 9.78 -15.93 -15.36
CA GLY A 170 9.59 -15.46 -16.74
C GLY A 170 8.71 -14.22 -16.91
N LYS A 171 8.35 -13.55 -15.80
CA LYS A 171 7.57 -12.30 -15.82
C LYS A 171 8.40 -11.15 -15.29
N SER A 172 8.24 -9.97 -15.90
CA SER A 172 8.82 -8.72 -15.38
C SER A 172 8.09 -8.32 -14.09
N ILE A 173 8.86 -8.04 -13.04
CA ILE A 173 8.35 -7.53 -11.77
C ILE A 173 9.03 -6.23 -11.40
N LEU A 174 8.28 -5.32 -10.79
CA LEU A 174 8.78 -4.06 -10.23
C LEU A 174 9.48 -4.28 -8.89
N LYS A 175 10.66 -3.63 -8.73
CA LYS A 175 11.38 -3.53 -7.46
C LYS A 175 11.85 -2.10 -7.27
N LEU A 176 11.00 -1.26 -6.71
CA LEU A 176 11.27 0.17 -6.56
C LEU A 176 10.80 0.67 -5.20
N HIS A 177 11.56 1.62 -4.63
CA HIS A 177 11.15 2.38 -3.46
C HIS A 177 11.79 3.77 -3.49
N THR A 178 11.10 4.78 -4.00
CA THR A 178 11.69 6.10 -4.26
C THR A 178 12.19 6.80 -3.00
N THR A 179 11.58 6.59 -1.83
CA THR A 179 12.08 7.16 -0.56
C THR A 179 13.44 6.60 -0.17
N LEU A 180 13.73 5.34 -0.51
CA LEU A 180 14.97 4.65 -0.15
C LEU A 180 16.05 4.76 -1.25
N MET A 181 15.70 5.26 -2.43
CA MET A 181 16.68 5.49 -3.49
C MET A 181 17.73 6.50 -3.02
N ALA A 182 19.00 6.17 -3.23
CA ALA A 182 20.09 7.11 -3.06
C ALA A 182 19.93 8.28 -4.03
N ASP A 183 20.28 9.48 -3.57
CA ASP A 183 20.38 10.64 -4.44
C ASP A 183 21.59 10.44 -5.36
N GLY A 184 21.32 10.03 -6.60
CA GLY A 184 22.33 9.76 -7.59
C GLY A 184 21.85 10.15 -8.98
N LYS A 185 22.81 10.34 -9.88
CA LYS A 185 22.57 10.53 -11.30
C LYS A 185 23.00 9.27 -12.01
N LEU A 186 22.20 8.77 -12.91
CA LEU A 186 22.62 7.68 -13.79
C LEU A 186 23.49 8.27 -14.89
N SER A 187 24.78 7.91 -14.90
CA SER A 187 25.71 8.33 -15.95
C SER A 187 25.29 7.86 -17.35
N ALA A 188 24.55 6.75 -17.41
CA ALA A 188 24.03 6.21 -18.67
C ALA A 188 22.96 7.11 -19.34
N PHE A 189 22.37 8.07 -18.60
CA PHE A 189 21.33 8.98 -19.08
C PHE A 189 21.72 10.45 -18.89
N ASP A 190 22.91 10.85 -19.28
CA ASP A 190 23.40 12.23 -19.17
C ASP A 190 23.21 12.84 -17.77
N ASN A 191 23.44 12.01 -16.72
CA ASN A 191 23.25 12.39 -15.34
C ASN A 191 21.79 12.72 -14.96
N LEU A 192 20.81 12.06 -15.60
CA LEU A 192 19.41 12.18 -15.23
C LEU A 192 19.21 11.94 -13.72
N PRO A 193 18.57 12.85 -13.00
CA PRO A 193 18.18 12.64 -11.61
C PRO A 193 17.01 11.65 -11.55
N LEU A 194 17.32 10.36 -11.63
CA LEU A 194 16.35 9.28 -11.85
C LEU A 194 15.21 9.29 -10.83
N LYS A 195 15.51 9.51 -9.56
CA LYS A 195 14.47 9.58 -8.52
C LYS A 195 13.45 10.69 -8.81
N ALA A 196 13.93 11.89 -9.17
CA ALA A 196 13.06 13.01 -9.51
C ALA A 196 12.24 12.74 -10.78
N ALA A 197 12.84 12.12 -11.78
CA ALA A 197 12.15 11.71 -13.01
C ALA A 197 11.04 10.70 -12.73
N ILE A 198 11.33 9.66 -11.91
CA ILE A 198 10.34 8.66 -11.50
C ILE A 198 9.18 9.31 -10.72
N GLU A 199 9.50 10.16 -9.73
CA GLU A 199 8.47 10.84 -8.93
C GLU A 199 7.59 11.76 -9.79
N ALA A 200 8.18 12.48 -10.76
CA ALA A 200 7.45 13.35 -11.69
C ALA A 200 6.52 12.53 -12.60
N VAL A 201 7.04 11.48 -13.23
CA VAL A 201 6.26 10.59 -14.10
C VAL A 201 5.12 9.94 -13.32
N CYS A 202 5.44 9.33 -12.18
CA CYS A 202 4.42 8.71 -11.36
C CYS A 202 3.36 9.72 -10.87
N GLY A 203 3.78 10.93 -10.48
CA GLY A 203 2.87 11.99 -10.05
C GLY A 203 1.89 12.43 -11.14
N GLU A 204 2.32 12.39 -12.40
CA GLU A 204 1.50 12.76 -13.56
C GLU A 204 0.45 11.69 -13.89
N ILE A 205 0.84 10.40 -13.88
CA ILE A 205 -0.01 9.31 -14.39
C ILE A 205 -0.71 8.49 -13.31
N ALA A 206 -0.44 8.77 -12.03
CA ALA A 206 -1.02 8.00 -10.93
C ALA A 206 -2.54 8.13 -10.85
N GLU A 207 -3.23 7.01 -10.71
CA GLU A 207 -4.63 7.00 -10.32
C GLU A 207 -4.77 7.30 -8.83
N ASN A 208 -5.61 8.32 -8.53
CA ASN A 208 -5.91 8.73 -7.16
C ASN A 208 -7.13 7.96 -6.65
N LEU A 209 -6.93 7.08 -5.70
CA LEU A 209 -7.95 6.19 -5.16
C LEU A 209 -8.41 6.67 -3.78
N VAL A 210 -9.70 6.92 -3.68
CA VAL A 210 -10.37 7.27 -2.43
C VAL A 210 -11.01 6.01 -1.86
N LEU A 211 -10.71 5.70 -0.60
CA LEU A 211 -11.27 4.55 0.12
C LEU A 211 -12.12 5.05 1.28
N ASP A 212 -13.37 4.61 1.30
CA ASP A 212 -14.26 4.78 2.44
C ASP A 212 -14.00 3.70 3.49
N ARG A 213 -14.56 3.89 4.69
CA ARG A 213 -14.46 2.88 5.74
C ARG A 213 -15.05 1.54 5.28
N GLY A 214 -14.29 0.48 5.39
CA GLY A 214 -14.67 -0.86 4.97
C GLY A 214 -14.42 -1.17 3.50
N ASP A 215 -13.79 -0.26 2.74
CA ASP A 215 -13.33 -0.57 1.39
C ASP A 215 -12.02 -1.35 1.43
N LEU A 216 -11.90 -2.35 0.57
CA LEU A 216 -10.70 -3.16 0.39
C LEU A 216 -10.07 -2.85 -0.97
N LEU A 217 -8.83 -2.39 -0.97
CA LEU A 217 -8.00 -2.19 -2.16
C LEU A 217 -7.02 -3.35 -2.29
N ILE A 218 -7.03 -4.05 -3.42
CA ILE A 218 -6.03 -5.06 -3.77
C ILE A 218 -5.15 -4.52 -4.88
N ILE A 219 -3.83 -4.54 -4.69
CA ILE A 219 -2.82 -4.01 -5.61
C ILE A 219 -1.94 -5.16 -6.09
N SER A 220 -1.58 -5.16 -7.38
CA SER A 220 -0.54 -6.03 -7.90
C SER A 220 0.83 -5.45 -7.54
N ASN A 221 1.48 -6.03 -6.56
CA ASN A 221 2.78 -5.60 -6.09
C ASN A 221 3.91 -5.85 -7.12
N HIS A 222 3.68 -6.78 -8.06
CA HIS A 222 4.63 -7.07 -9.14
C HIS A 222 4.46 -6.15 -10.36
N SER A 223 3.26 -5.62 -10.61
CA SER A 223 2.95 -4.86 -11.82
C SER A 223 2.39 -3.46 -11.56
N ALA A 224 2.51 -2.94 -10.34
CA ALA A 224 2.13 -1.56 -10.04
C ALA A 224 2.97 -0.96 -8.91
N LEU A 225 3.32 0.31 -9.07
CA LEU A 225 3.82 1.14 -7.98
C LEU A 225 2.64 1.71 -7.21
N HIS A 226 2.81 1.85 -5.91
CA HIS A 226 1.80 2.49 -5.09
C HIS A 226 2.42 3.42 -4.05
N ARG A 227 1.63 4.39 -3.59
CA ARG A 227 1.97 5.23 -2.44
C ARG A 227 0.71 5.75 -1.77
N ARG A 228 0.87 6.34 -0.61
CA ARG A 228 -0.13 7.12 0.09
C ARG A 228 0.19 8.61 -0.04
N SER A 229 -0.81 9.44 -0.34
CA SER A 229 -0.69 10.90 -0.27
C SER A 229 -0.55 11.36 1.19
N GLU A 230 -0.33 12.65 1.39
CA GLU A 230 -0.32 13.24 2.73
C GLU A 230 -1.57 12.87 3.53
N CYS A 231 -1.40 12.73 4.84
CA CYS A 231 -2.47 12.49 5.80
C CYS A 231 -2.55 13.62 6.81
N THR A 232 -3.75 13.79 7.35
CA THR A 232 -4.00 14.75 8.42
C THR A 232 -4.12 14.05 9.78
N LEU A 233 -3.86 14.82 10.83
CA LEU A 233 -4.03 14.43 12.21
C LEU A 233 -4.95 15.44 12.87
N THR A 234 -5.98 14.97 13.55
CA THR A 234 -6.87 15.82 14.34
C THR A 234 -6.79 15.40 15.79
N PHE A 235 -6.42 16.32 16.67
CA PHE A 235 -6.40 16.05 18.09
C PHE A 235 -7.84 16.08 18.64
N ASP A 236 -8.22 15.02 19.32
CA ASP A 236 -9.49 14.89 20.01
C ASP A 236 -9.26 15.07 21.52
N SER A 237 -9.60 16.24 22.04
CA SER A 237 -9.42 16.59 23.44
C SER A 237 -10.33 15.78 24.39
N THR A 238 -11.42 15.19 23.87
CA THR A 238 -12.36 14.41 24.70
C THR A 238 -11.78 13.07 25.12
N CYS A 239 -10.98 12.44 24.25
CA CYS A 239 -10.30 11.18 24.55
C CYS A 239 -8.76 11.31 24.63
N ASN A 240 -8.25 12.55 24.59
CA ASN A 240 -6.82 12.87 24.65
C ASN A 240 -5.98 12.04 23.63
N SER A 241 -6.48 11.92 22.42
CA SER A 241 -5.85 11.12 21.37
C SER A 241 -5.92 11.79 19.99
N PHE A 242 -5.10 11.30 19.05
CA PHE A 242 -5.16 11.75 17.66
C PHE A 242 -6.10 10.85 16.86
N ARG A 243 -7.00 11.47 16.11
CA ARG A 243 -7.70 10.81 15.00
C ARG A 243 -6.85 10.91 13.76
N SER A 244 -6.69 9.80 13.08
CA SER A 244 -5.89 9.70 11.86
C SER A 244 -6.43 8.60 10.96
N ARG A 245 -5.87 8.53 9.75
CA ARG A 245 -6.12 7.39 8.86
C ARG A 245 -5.59 6.10 9.49
N GLU A 246 -6.42 5.04 9.44
CA GLU A 246 -6.07 3.71 9.93
C GLU A 246 -6.38 2.65 8.89
N MET A 247 -5.43 1.75 8.67
CA MET A 247 -5.50 0.69 7.67
C MET A 247 -5.09 -0.66 8.26
N ALA A 248 -5.57 -1.72 7.65
CA ALA A 248 -4.99 -3.05 7.80
C ALA A 248 -4.46 -3.54 6.46
N THR A 249 -3.34 -4.25 6.46
CA THR A 249 -2.75 -4.83 5.26
C THR A 249 -2.45 -6.30 5.44
N ILE A 250 -2.69 -7.06 4.37
CA ILE A 250 -2.27 -8.46 4.21
C ILE A 250 -1.55 -8.56 2.86
N ARG A 251 -0.51 -9.37 2.81
CA ARG A 251 0.23 -9.67 1.58
C ARG A 251 0.10 -11.13 1.26
N PHE A 252 -0.04 -11.47 -0.02
CA PHE A 252 -0.31 -12.84 -0.43
C PHE A 252 0.11 -13.15 -1.87
N ASP A 253 0.23 -14.44 -2.16
CA ASP A 253 0.43 -14.98 -3.51
C ASP A 253 -0.79 -15.80 -3.96
N LEU A 254 -0.85 -16.16 -5.26
CA LEU A 254 -1.83 -17.09 -5.82
C LEU A 254 -1.23 -18.47 -6.09
#